data_e91df480b3c7366a6ea2cc188bc9c75b
#
_entry.id   e91df480b3c7366a6ea2cc188bc9c75b
#
_cell.length_a   1.000
_cell.length_b   1.000
_cell.length_c   1.000
_cell.angle_alpha   90.00
_cell.angle_beta   90.00
_cell.angle_gamma   90.00
#
_symmetry.space_group_name_H-M   'P 1'
#
loop_
_entity.id
_entity.type
_entity.pdbx_description
1 polymer ?
#
loop_
_entity_poly.entity_id
_entity_poly.type
_entity_poly.pdbx_seq_one_letter_code
_entity_poly.pdbx_strand_id
1 'polypeptide(L)'
;MRGLLKAPSPKGSSGKGIGKVDVVVLTKNSQEQLERCLDAVYRNVPVNRLIVVDGYSTDRTVEIVKEFDKKHHNVLLIQDKGWRGKARQIGIGKVKTEWFIFVDSDAELCANWFEKAKAFITPEVGAVWGIEVWSVIKNPRLLRLFLQITMSIFQTRGGTHDLLVRRDAVKGIRIPPDLHSFEDAFIKEWINKKGYKVLATYNPYCIHYRPSVVWSIKSGINIAQSEIRCGLFHKYPNLLLSYGFYIAYFMYQNLRKASLPALQFVRQKNR
;
A
#
# COMPACT_ATOMS: atom_id res chain seq x y z
N MET A 1 28.73 -11.42 -1.21
CA MET A 1 27.40 -10.87 -0.81
C MET A 1 27.41 -9.37 -0.44
N ARG A 2 28.28 -8.53 -1.02
CA ARG A 2 28.36 -7.07 -0.72
C ARG A 2 27.67 -6.17 -1.76
N GLY A 3 26.94 -6.72 -2.73
CA GLY A 3 26.39 -5.96 -3.87
C GLY A 3 24.88 -5.73 -3.90
N LEU A 4 24.08 -6.25 -2.95
CA LEU A 4 22.63 -6.40 -3.11
C LEU A 4 21.75 -5.32 -2.46
N LEU A 5 22.29 -4.34 -1.74
CA LEU A 5 21.49 -3.40 -0.95
C LEU A 5 22.01 -1.95 -1.00
N LYS A 6 22.28 -1.41 -2.18
CA LYS A 6 22.26 0.06 -2.32
C LYS A 6 20.84 0.46 -2.70
N ALA A 7 20.05 0.86 -1.69
CA ALA A 7 18.91 1.74 -1.95
C ALA A 7 19.42 2.89 -2.83
N PRO A 8 18.65 3.31 -3.86
CA PRO A 8 19.03 4.47 -4.65
C PRO A 8 19.23 5.65 -3.69
N SER A 9 20.47 6.15 -3.62
CA SER A 9 20.75 7.39 -2.89
C SER A 9 20.09 8.55 -3.62
N PRO A 10 19.50 9.52 -2.90
CA PRO A 10 18.91 10.71 -3.50
C PRO A 10 19.99 11.46 -4.31
N LYS A 11 19.91 11.41 -5.63
CA LYS A 11 20.75 12.21 -6.53
C LYS A 11 19.99 13.48 -6.85
N GLY A 12 20.44 14.61 -6.32
CA GLY A 12 20.11 15.97 -6.68
C GLY A 12 18.63 16.21 -7.01
N SER A 13 17.86 16.73 -6.06
CA SER A 13 16.41 16.84 -6.14
C SER A 13 15.95 17.94 -7.13
N SER A 14 15.30 17.55 -8.22
CA SER A 14 14.36 18.43 -8.94
C SER A 14 13.02 18.61 -8.19
N GLY A 15 12.86 17.93 -7.05
CA GLY A 15 11.69 18.04 -6.16
C GLY A 15 11.62 19.36 -5.36
N LYS A 16 12.59 20.26 -5.52
CA LYS A 16 12.51 21.62 -4.99
C LYS A 16 11.39 22.35 -5.74
N GLY A 17 10.26 22.61 -5.06
CA GLY A 17 9.12 23.33 -5.62
C GLY A 17 7.80 22.55 -5.63
N ILE A 18 7.78 21.24 -5.31
CA ILE A 18 6.52 20.52 -5.15
C ILE A 18 5.87 20.99 -3.85
N GLY A 19 4.74 21.67 -4.00
CA GLY A 19 3.94 22.19 -2.91
C GLY A 19 2.96 21.13 -2.35
N LYS A 20 1.71 21.54 -2.12
CA LYS A 20 0.64 20.65 -1.67
C LYS A 20 0.29 19.62 -2.74
N VAL A 21 -0.08 18.40 -2.30
CA VAL A 21 -0.45 17.27 -3.15
C VAL A 21 -1.85 16.74 -2.82
N ASP A 22 -2.54 16.23 -3.83
CA ASP A 22 -3.78 15.48 -3.61
C ASP A 22 -3.43 14.09 -3.02
N VAL A 23 -4.24 13.62 -2.09
CA VAL A 23 -4.10 12.29 -1.49
C VAL A 23 -5.34 11.46 -1.81
N VAL A 24 -5.15 10.26 -2.32
CA VAL A 24 -6.23 9.32 -2.67
C VAL A 24 -6.22 8.16 -1.70
N VAL A 25 -7.33 7.96 -0.99
CA VAL A 25 -7.54 6.86 -0.04
C VAL A 25 -8.76 6.06 -0.46
N LEU A 26 -8.61 4.75 -0.59
CA LEU A 26 -9.72 3.83 -0.80
C LEU A 26 -10.17 3.27 0.54
N THR A 27 -11.48 3.29 0.79
CA THR A 27 -12.04 2.78 2.04
C THR A 27 -13.14 1.75 1.81
N LYS A 28 -13.20 0.75 2.67
CA LYS A 28 -14.34 -0.14 2.83
C LYS A 28 -14.30 -0.80 4.21
N ASN A 29 -15.25 -0.42 5.07
CA ASN A 29 -15.31 -0.88 6.45
C ASN A 29 -13.96 -0.77 7.15
N SER A 30 -13.42 0.46 7.18
CA SER A 30 -12.05 0.78 7.62
C SER A 30 -12.00 1.49 8.97
N GLN A 31 -13.11 1.52 9.75
CA GLN A 31 -13.23 2.30 10.98
C GLN A 31 -12.10 2.07 11.99
N GLU A 32 -11.53 0.86 12.04
CA GLU A 32 -10.51 0.51 13.05
C GLU A 32 -9.18 1.25 12.86
N GLN A 33 -8.81 1.55 11.62
CA GLN A 33 -7.48 2.08 11.29
C GLN A 33 -7.52 3.43 10.57
N LEU A 34 -8.69 3.84 10.05
CA LEU A 34 -8.80 5.00 9.17
C LEU A 34 -8.40 6.30 9.87
N GLU A 35 -8.80 6.52 11.11
CA GLU A 35 -8.45 7.72 11.86
C GLU A 35 -6.92 7.86 12.00
N ARG A 36 -6.23 6.78 12.39
CA ARG A 36 -4.76 6.74 12.46
C ARG A 36 -4.11 7.02 11.12
N CYS A 37 -4.64 6.41 10.06
CA CYS A 37 -4.16 6.62 8.69
C CYS A 37 -4.26 8.09 8.30
N LEU A 38 -5.44 8.70 8.45
CA LEU A 38 -5.68 10.09 8.06
C LEU A 38 -4.88 11.08 8.91
N ASP A 39 -4.77 10.85 10.22
CA ASP A 39 -3.89 11.65 11.08
C ASP A 39 -2.43 11.58 10.65
N ALA A 40 -1.93 10.40 10.29
CA ALA A 40 -0.57 10.25 9.76
C ALA A 40 -0.39 10.97 8.42
N VAL A 41 -1.40 10.92 7.54
CA VAL A 41 -1.41 11.65 6.27
C VAL A 41 -1.30 13.16 6.52
N TYR A 42 -2.18 13.74 7.31
CA TYR A 42 -2.15 15.19 7.55
C TYR A 42 -0.92 15.68 8.31
N ARG A 43 -0.30 14.84 9.14
CA ARG A 43 0.95 15.17 9.84
C ARG A 43 2.18 15.12 8.94
N ASN A 44 2.19 14.25 7.91
CA ASN A 44 3.40 13.91 7.18
C ASN A 44 3.35 14.29 5.68
N VAL A 45 2.22 14.83 5.21
CA VAL A 45 2.00 15.21 3.82
C VAL A 45 1.37 16.61 3.76
N PRO A 46 1.86 17.51 2.91
CA PRO A 46 1.21 18.80 2.67
C PRO A 46 -0.04 18.60 1.78
N VAL A 47 -1.15 18.20 2.40
CA VAL A 47 -2.38 17.82 1.69
C VAL A 47 -3.03 19.04 1.03
N ASN A 48 -3.25 18.97 -0.30
CA ASN A 48 -4.11 19.89 -1.03
C ASN A 48 -5.58 19.49 -0.88
N ARG A 49 -5.91 18.27 -1.29
CA ARG A 49 -7.21 17.63 -1.09
C ARG A 49 -7.03 16.17 -0.71
N LEU A 50 -7.85 15.71 0.22
CA LEU A 50 -8.04 14.30 0.51
C LEU A 50 -9.21 13.78 -0.33
N ILE A 51 -8.94 12.86 -1.25
CA ILE A 51 -9.92 12.21 -2.12
C ILE A 51 -10.17 10.82 -1.56
N VAL A 52 -11.32 10.62 -0.95
CA VAL A 52 -11.73 9.31 -0.41
C VAL A 52 -12.72 8.66 -1.36
N VAL A 53 -12.39 7.43 -1.81
CA VAL A 53 -13.31 6.61 -2.61
C VAL A 53 -13.78 5.45 -1.72
N ASP A 54 -15.01 5.56 -1.22
CA ASP A 54 -15.60 4.63 -0.29
C ASP A 54 -16.47 3.59 -0.99
N GLY A 55 -16.24 2.31 -0.64
CA GLY A 55 -16.93 1.14 -1.18
C GLY A 55 -18.32 0.92 -0.57
N TYR A 56 -19.06 1.95 -0.17
CA TYR A 56 -20.32 1.88 0.60
C TYR A 56 -20.08 1.14 1.93
N SER A 57 -19.24 1.72 2.77
CA SER A 57 -19.00 1.25 4.13
C SER A 57 -20.27 1.31 4.97
N THR A 58 -20.45 0.29 5.82
CA THR A 58 -21.61 0.15 6.73
C THR A 58 -21.25 0.36 8.19
N ASP A 59 -19.98 0.61 8.47
CA ASP A 59 -19.42 0.96 9.78
C ASP A 59 -19.20 2.48 9.88
N ARG A 60 -18.47 2.95 10.89
CA ARG A 60 -18.20 4.37 11.10
C ARG A 60 -17.21 5.02 10.13
N THR A 61 -16.77 4.32 9.08
CA THR A 61 -15.79 4.83 8.10
C THR A 61 -16.18 6.19 7.53
N VAL A 62 -17.44 6.32 7.06
CA VAL A 62 -17.93 7.58 6.45
C VAL A 62 -18.04 8.71 7.46
N GLU A 63 -18.38 8.40 8.72
CA GLU A 63 -18.41 9.38 9.81
C GLU A 63 -17.01 9.95 10.06
N ILE A 64 -16.00 9.09 10.19
CA ILE A 64 -14.60 9.49 10.36
C ILE A 64 -14.17 10.43 9.24
N VAL A 65 -14.46 10.08 7.98
CA VAL A 65 -14.14 10.95 6.83
C VAL A 65 -14.78 12.32 6.93
N LYS A 66 -16.06 12.39 7.36
CA LYS A 66 -16.77 13.65 7.56
C LYS A 66 -16.21 14.48 8.72
N GLU A 67 -15.70 13.84 9.77
CA GLU A 67 -15.02 14.52 10.88
C GLU A 67 -13.72 15.19 10.39
N PHE A 68 -12.94 14.50 9.54
CA PHE A 68 -11.76 15.08 8.91
C PHE A 68 -12.12 16.23 7.96
N ASP A 69 -13.24 16.15 7.23
CA ASP A 69 -13.70 17.26 6.40
C ASP A 69 -14.07 18.50 7.24
N LYS A 70 -14.77 18.32 8.34
CA LYS A 70 -15.06 19.41 9.27
C LYS A 70 -13.79 20.10 9.81
N LYS A 71 -12.72 19.33 10.04
CA LYS A 71 -11.45 19.81 10.58
C LYS A 71 -10.57 20.51 9.54
N HIS A 72 -10.54 20.01 8.31
CA HIS A 72 -9.57 20.43 7.29
C HIS A 72 -10.19 21.14 6.09
N HIS A 73 -11.51 21.02 5.87
CA HIS A 73 -12.28 21.64 4.78
C HIS A 73 -11.73 21.36 3.36
N ASN A 74 -11.13 20.19 3.16
CA ASN A 74 -10.50 19.81 1.90
C ASN A 74 -10.71 18.35 1.51
N VAL A 75 -11.75 17.70 2.01
CA VAL A 75 -12.08 16.30 1.72
C VAL A 75 -13.08 16.21 0.56
N LEU A 76 -12.84 15.33 -0.37
CA LEU A 76 -13.77 14.93 -1.42
C LEU A 76 -14.15 13.45 -1.21
N LEU A 77 -15.31 13.21 -0.63
CA LEU A 77 -15.87 11.86 -0.47
C LEU A 77 -16.66 11.44 -1.70
N ILE A 78 -16.34 10.28 -2.27
CA ILE A 78 -17.02 9.65 -3.39
C ILE A 78 -17.39 8.24 -2.97
N GLN A 79 -18.63 7.80 -3.24
CA GLN A 79 -19.05 6.42 -2.99
C GLN A 79 -19.21 5.67 -4.29
N ASP A 80 -18.58 4.48 -4.41
CA ASP A 80 -18.67 3.60 -5.58
C ASP A 80 -18.63 2.13 -5.17
N LYS A 81 -19.57 1.32 -5.69
CA LYS A 81 -19.67 -0.13 -5.39
C LYS A 81 -18.67 -0.99 -6.17
N GLY A 82 -17.85 -0.38 -7.01
CA GLY A 82 -16.87 -1.10 -7.82
C GLY A 82 -15.72 -1.69 -7.02
N TRP A 83 -14.89 -2.44 -7.74
CA TRP A 83 -13.68 -3.04 -7.17
C TRP A 83 -12.54 -2.02 -7.05
N ARG A 84 -11.42 -2.44 -6.43
CA ARG A 84 -10.25 -1.58 -6.22
C ARG A 84 -9.75 -0.91 -7.49
N GLY A 85 -9.70 -1.64 -8.62
CA GLY A 85 -9.28 -1.08 -9.91
C GLY A 85 -10.15 0.11 -10.33
N LYS A 86 -11.48 -0.01 -10.23
CA LYS A 86 -12.42 1.08 -10.51
C LYS A 86 -12.26 2.24 -9.53
N ALA A 87 -12.12 1.95 -8.24
CA ALA A 87 -11.93 2.97 -7.21
C ALA A 87 -10.62 3.76 -7.41
N ARG A 88 -9.50 3.09 -7.74
CA ARG A 88 -8.23 3.76 -8.12
C ARG A 88 -8.42 4.63 -9.36
N GLN A 89 -9.13 4.15 -10.39
CA GLN A 89 -9.42 4.92 -11.61
C GLN A 89 -10.22 6.18 -11.29
N ILE A 90 -11.24 6.10 -10.44
CA ILE A 90 -12.03 7.25 -9.97
C ILE A 90 -11.12 8.24 -9.24
N GLY A 91 -10.30 7.75 -8.30
CA GLY A 91 -9.36 8.58 -7.54
C GLY A 91 -8.42 9.35 -8.46
N ILE A 92 -7.75 8.67 -9.41
CA ILE A 92 -6.88 9.30 -10.41
C ILE A 92 -7.61 10.39 -11.20
N GLY A 93 -8.85 10.13 -11.61
CA GLY A 93 -9.67 11.08 -12.38
C GLY A 93 -10.03 12.37 -11.62
N LYS A 94 -9.90 12.38 -10.29
CA LYS A 94 -10.17 13.55 -9.44
C LYS A 94 -8.92 14.34 -9.05
N VAL A 95 -7.73 13.79 -9.29
CA VAL A 95 -6.45 14.46 -8.99
C VAL A 95 -6.27 15.71 -9.86
N LYS A 96 -5.86 16.82 -9.21
CA LYS A 96 -5.56 18.09 -9.88
C LYS A 96 -4.10 18.51 -9.76
N THR A 97 -3.40 18.05 -8.73
CA THR A 97 -1.98 18.39 -8.48
C THR A 97 -1.04 17.66 -9.45
N GLU A 98 0.16 18.18 -9.67
CA GLU A 98 1.19 17.56 -10.52
C GLU A 98 1.63 16.21 -9.97
N TRP A 99 1.78 16.13 -8.65
CA TRP A 99 2.05 14.90 -7.91
C TRP A 99 0.90 14.62 -6.95
N PHE A 100 0.61 13.35 -6.73
CA PHE A 100 -0.39 12.91 -5.77
C PHE A 100 0.06 11.63 -5.08
N ILE A 101 -0.61 11.28 -3.99
CA ILE A 101 -0.25 10.10 -3.20
C ILE A 101 -1.44 9.15 -3.12
N PHE A 102 -1.20 7.87 -3.36
CA PHE A 102 -2.08 6.81 -2.88
C PHE A 102 -1.67 6.41 -1.46
N VAL A 103 -2.65 6.27 -0.57
CA VAL A 103 -2.45 5.70 0.78
C VAL A 103 -3.55 4.68 1.03
N ASP A 104 -3.21 3.50 1.52
CA ASP A 104 -4.20 2.51 1.94
C ASP A 104 -4.78 2.91 3.30
N SER A 105 -6.08 2.66 3.53
CA SER A 105 -6.82 3.12 4.72
C SER A 105 -6.34 2.49 6.05
N ASP A 106 -5.48 1.49 5.98
CA ASP A 106 -4.87 0.78 7.10
C ASP A 106 -3.33 0.98 7.17
N ALA A 107 -2.81 2.01 6.46
CA ALA A 107 -1.40 2.37 6.46
C ALA A 107 -1.13 3.64 7.28
N GLU A 108 -0.09 3.62 8.11
CA GLU A 108 0.40 4.78 8.85
C GLU A 108 1.74 5.23 8.27
N LEU A 109 1.78 6.43 7.71
CA LEU A 109 2.98 7.02 7.12
C LEU A 109 4.02 7.38 8.20
N CYS A 110 5.29 7.08 7.96
CA CYS A 110 6.38 7.46 8.87
C CYS A 110 6.56 8.99 8.94
N ALA A 111 7.22 9.46 9.98
CA ALA A 111 7.54 10.88 10.14
C ALA A 111 8.29 11.45 8.92
N ASN A 112 7.84 12.63 8.46
CA ASN A 112 8.39 13.35 7.29
C ASN A 112 8.35 12.52 6.00
N TRP A 113 7.32 11.68 5.84
CA TRP A 113 7.20 10.76 4.70
C TRP A 113 7.33 11.49 3.37
N PHE A 114 6.62 12.61 3.19
CA PHE A 114 6.61 13.36 1.92
C PHE A 114 7.98 13.94 1.56
N GLU A 115 8.67 14.55 2.53
CA GLU A 115 10.01 15.13 2.30
C GLU A 115 11.03 14.05 1.93
N LYS A 116 10.92 12.87 2.54
CA LYS A 116 11.76 11.71 2.21
C LYS A 116 11.47 11.18 0.81
N ALA A 117 10.18 11.02 0.43
CA ALA A 117 9.79 10.56 -0.88
C ALA A 117 10.19 11.57 -1.97
N LYS A 118 9.98 12.87 -1.70
CA LYS A 118 10.31 13.97 -2.61
C LYS A 118 11.79 14.00 -2.98
N ALA A 119 12.68 13.58 -2.10
CA ALA A 119 14.11 13.53 -2.35
C ALA A 119 14.53 12.59 -3.50
N PHE A 120 13.67 11.64 -3.88
CA PHE A 120 13.90 10.72 -4.99
C PHE A 120 13.36 11.21 -6.35
N ILE A 121 12.70 12.37 -6.38
CA ILE A 121 12.08 12.89 -7.61
C ILE A 121 13.16 13.44 -8.54
N THR A 122 13.18 12.86 -9.75
CA THR A 122 13.94 13.34 -10.91
C THR A 122 13.02 13.41 -12.14
N PRO A 123 13.42 14.04 -13.26
CA PRO A 123 12.58 14.11 -14.45
C PRO A 123 12.12 12.75 -14.97
N GLU A 124 12.91 11.72 -14.80
CA GLU A 124 12.65 10.34 -15.25
C GLU A 124 11.78 9.52 -14.27
N VAL A 125 11.54 10.02 -13.04
CA VAL A 125 10.77 9.32 -12.03
C VAL A 125 9.28 9.62 -12.18
N GLY A 126 8.50 8.57 -12.34
CA GLY A 126 7.04 8.62 -12.41
C GLY A 126 6.35 8.27 -11.11
N ALA A 127 7.01 7.48 -10.25
CA ALA A 127 6.48 7.17 -8.93
C ALA A 127 7.57 6.75 -7.93
N VAL A 128 7.31 7.01 -6.65
CA VAL A 128 8.14 6.61 -5.51
C VAL A 128 7.24 6.00 -4.45
N TRP A 129 7.58 4.83 -3.95
CA TRP A 129 6.86 4.19 -2.86
C TRP A 129 7.81 3.70 -1.77
N GLY A 130 7.34 3.79 -0.54
CA GLY A 130 8.03 3.30 0.61
C GLY A 130 7.81 1.81 0.81
N ILE A 131 8.64 1.18 1.62
CA ILE A 131 8.41 -0.20 2.02
C ILE A 131 7.33 -0.28 3.09
N GLU A 132 6.45 -1.27 3.00
CA GLU A 132 5.52 -1.58 4.08
C GLU A 132 6.21 -2.35 5.20
N VAL A 133 5.99 -1.92 6.43
CA VAL A 133 6.40 -2.60 7.66
C VAL A 133 5.16 -3.18 8.32
N TRP A 134 5.15 -4.49 8.56
CA TRP A 134 4.01 -5.09 9.25
C TRP A 134 4.07 -4.83 10.75
N SER A 135 2.98 -4.29 11.28
CA SER A 135 2.86 -3.92 12.71
C SER A 135 3.12 -5.07 13.70
N VAL A 136 2.99 -6.33 13.22
CA VAL A 136 3.22 -7.53 14.05
C VAL A 136 4.69 -7.90 14.23
N ILE A 137 5.62 -7.34 13.44
CA ILE A 137 7.04 -7.67 13.50
C ILE A 137 7.75 -6.73 14.47
N LYS A 138 7.81 -7.12 15.73
CA LYS A 138 8.44 -6.33 16.80
C LYS A 138 9.96 -6.54 16.95
N ASN A 139 10.49 -7.66 16.43
CA ASN A 139 11.91 -7.97 16.54
C ASN A 139 12.72 -7.26 15.44
N PRO A 140 13.72 -6.41 15.76
CA PRO A 140 14.47 -5.64 14.76
C PRO A 140 15.26 -6.50 13.77
N ARG A 141 15.76 -7.68 14.20
CA ARG A 141 16.49 -8.59 13.32
C ARG A 141 15.57 -9.28 12.33
N LEU A 142 14.40 -9.73 12.80
CA LEU A 142 13.36 -10.32 11.95
C LEU A 142 12.79 -9.28 11.00
N LEU A 143 12.57 -8.05 11.46
CA LEU A 143 12.15 -6.95 10.62
C LEU A 143 13.15 -6.70 9.50
N ARG A 144 14.45 -6.63 9.81
CA ARG A 144 15.49 -6.42 8.80
C ARG A 144 15.55 -7.56 7.78
N LEU A 145 15.45 -8.81 8.22
CA LEU A 145 15.40 -9.97 7.33
C LEU A 145 14.15 -9.94 6.45
N PHE A 146 12.99 -9.65 7.06
CA PHE A 146 11.73 -9.49 6.34
C PHE A 146 11.82 -8.40 5.28
N LEU A 147 12.36 -7.23 5.60
CA LEU A 147 12.57 -6.14 4.67
C LEU A 147 13.49 -6.54 3.51
N GLN A 148 14.54 -7.31 3.77
CA GLN A 148 15.45 -7.80 2.73
C GLN A 148 14.77 -8.77 1.75
N ILE A 149 13.96 -9.70 2.27
CA ILE A 149 13.21 -10.66 1.45
C ILE A 149 12.11 -9.96 0.66
N THR A 150 11.35 -9.11 1.33
CA THR A 150 10.20 -8.43 0.71
C THR A 150 10.61 -7.44 -0.35
N MET A 151 11.75 -6.73 -0.21
CA MET A 151 12.22 -5.81 -1.26
C MET A 151 12.47 -6.49 -2.60
N SER A 152 13.00 -7.69 -2.62
CA SER A 152 13.19 -8.42 -3.87
C SER A 152 11.85 -8.78 -4.54
N ILE A 153 10.82 -9.06 -3.73
CA ILE A 153 9.47 -9.41 -4.19
C ILE A 153 8.69 -8.15 -4.57
N PHE A 154 8.74 -7.10 -3.74
CA PHE A 154 7.97 -5.86 -3.95
C PHE A 154 8.48 -5.03 -5.12
N GLN A 155 9.77 -5.06 -5.45
CA GLN A 155 10.27 -4.43 -6.68
C GLN A 155 9.56 -4.97 -7.92
N THR A 156 9.04 -6.19 -7.87
CA THR A 156 8.32 -6.80 -9.00
C THR A 156 6.85 -6.43 -9.00
N ARG A 157 6.18 -6.35 -7.85
CA ARG A 157 4.73 -6.17 -7.78
C ARG A 157 4.27 -4.71 -7.80
N GLY A 158 4.99 -3.80 -7.17
CA GLY A 158 4.50 -2.45 -6.84
C GLY A 158 3.72 -2.43 -5.53
N GLY A 159 3.24 -1.25 -5.14
CA GLY A 159 2.41 -1.05 -3.96
C GLY A 159 1.71 0.31 -4.03
N THR A 160 0.49 0.40 -3.49
CA THR A 160 -0.28 1.64 -3.41
C THR A 160 -0.52 2.08 -1.97
N HIS A 161 0.06 1.36 -1.01
CA HIS A 161 -0.09 1.66 0.42
C HIS A 161 0.53 3.00 0.83
N ASP A 162 1.54 3.50 0.08
CA ASP A 162 2.19 4.80 0.29
C ASP A 162 2.92 5.27 -0.99
N LEU A 163 2.22 5.35 -2.11
CA LEU A 163 2.76 5.59 -3.44
C LEU A 163 2.61 7.06 -3.87
N LEU A 164 3.73 7.80 -3.97
CA LEU A 164 3.79 9.13 -4.60
C LEU A 164 3.88 8.97 -6.12
N VAL A 165 2.96 9.60 -6.87
CA VAL A 165 2.79 9.41 -8.30
C VAL A 165 2.81 10.75 -9.03
N ARG A 166 3.53 10.83 -10.15
CA ARG A 166 3.45 11.94 -11.11
C ARG A 166 2.16 11.78 -11.93
N ARG A 167 1.29 12.79 -11.93
CA ARG A 167 0.01 12.73 -12.66
C ARG A 167 0.20 12.44 -14.15
N ASP A 168 1.21 13.02 -14.79
CA ASP A 168 1.47 12.77 -16.21
C ASP A 168 1.91 11.32 -16.51
N ALA A 169 2.56 10.66 -15.56
CA ALA A 169 2.95 9.26 -15.71
C ALA A 169 1.74 8.30 -15.76
N VAL A 170 0.60 8.70 -15.20
CA VAL A 170 -0.66 7.94 -15.26
C VAL A 170 -1.70 8.54 -16.21
N LYS A 171 -1.33 9.54 -17.00
CA LYS A 171 -2.23 10.16 -17.99
C LYS A 171 -2.68 9.13 -19.01
N GLY A 172 -3.99 9.03 -19.21
CA GLY A 172 -4.62 8.08 -20.14
C GLY A 172 -4.70 6.64 -19.64
N ILE A 173 -4.32 6.37 -18.37
CA ILE A 173 -4.46 5.04 -17.79
C ILE A 173 -5.94 4.61 -17.79
N ARG A 174 -6.18 3.33 -18.10
CA ARG A 174 -7.50 2.69 -18.01
C ARG A 174 -7.33 1.40 -17.21
N ILE A 175 -7.55 1.50 -15.90
CA ILE A 175 -7.46 0.35 -15.00
C ILE A 175 -8.70 -0.53 -15.23
N PRO A 176 -8.57 -1.85 -15.47
CA PRO A 176 -9.71 -2.73 -15.63
C PRO A 176 -10.64 -2.64 -14.41
N PRO A 177 -11.95 -2.38 -14.60
CA PRO A 177 -12.88 -2.13 -13.50
C PRO A 177 -13.14 -3.36 -12.62
N ASP A 178 -12.93 -4.54 -13.16
CA ASP A 178 -13.07 -5.85 -12.52
C ASP A 178 -11.79 -6.32 -11.81
N LEU A 179 -10.74 -5.50 -11.79
CA LEU A 179 -9.49 -5.83 -11.13
C LEU A 179 -9.64 -5.70 -9.60
N HIS A 180 -9.70 -6.85 -8.93
CA HIS A 180 -9.84 -6.94 -7.47
C HIS A 180 -8.52 -6.75 -6.70
N SER A 181 -7.42 -7.16 -7.34
CA SER A 181 -6.05 -7.12 -6.80
C SER A 181 -5.11 -6.84 -7.94
N PHE A 182 -3.87 -6.37 -7.63
CA PHE A 182 -2.84 -6.02 -8.61
C PHE A 182 -3.14 -4.78 -9.45
N GLU A 183 -4.06 -3.96 -9.03
CA GLU A 183 -4.22 -2.61 -9.57
C GLU A 183 -2.93 -1.79 -9.38
N ASP A 184 -2.18 -2.06 -8.32
CA ASP A 184 -0.86 -1.51 -8.05
C ASP A 184 0.18 -1.95 -9.09
N ALA A 185 0.27 -3.24 -9.37
CA ALA A 185 1.15 -3.76 -10.42
C ALA A 185 0.76 -3.21 -11.80
N PHE A 186 -0.54 -3.09 -12.09
CA PHE A 186 -1.02 -2.49 -13.33
C PHE A 186 -0.59 -1.03 -13.48
N ILE A 187 -0.73 -0.23 -12.41
CA ILE A 187 -0.30 1.17 -12.38
C ILE A 187 1.22 1.26 -12.60
N LYS A 188 2.01 0.44 -11.91
CA LYS A 188 3.46 0.38 -12.09
C LYS A 188 3.85 0.07 -13.54
N GLU A 189 3.25 -0.97 -14.13
CA GLU A 189 3.51 -1.36 -15.51
C GLU A 189 3.14 -0.26 -16.51
N TRP A 190 2.02 0.44 -16.27
CA TRP A 190 1.63 1.58 -17.08
C TRP A 190 2.66 2.70 -17.03
N ILE A 191 3.12 3.06 -15.83
CA ILE A 191 4.15 4.10 -15.61
C ILE A 191 5.45 3.72 -16.36
N ASN A 192 5.88 2.47 -16.23
CA ASN A 192 7.06 1.96 -16.92
C ASN A 192 6.91 2.00 -18.46
N LYS A 193 5.73 1.63 -18.99
CA LYS A 193 5.43 1.72 -20.42
C LYS A 193 5.43 3.16 -20.95
N LYS A 194 5.15 4.14 -20.10
CA LYS A 194 5.25 5.56 -20.43
C LYS A 194 6.69 6.08 -20.41
N GLY A 195 7.69 5.25 -20.12
CA GLY A 195 9.09 5.60 -20.07
C GLY A 195 9.57 6.16 -18.73
N TYR A 196 8.70 6.21 -17.71
CA TYR A 196 9.08 6.65 -16.38
C TYR A 196 9.58 5.48 -15.52
N LYS A 197 10.43 5.81 -14.54
CA LYS A 197 10.89 4.85 -13.53
C LYS A 197 9.95 4.84 -12.31
N VAL A 198 9.72 3.67 -11.74
CA VAL A 198 9.06 3.49 -10.44
C VAL A 198 10.11 3.04 -9.44
N LEU A 199 10.30 3.82 -8.38
CA LEU A 199 11.32 3.57 -7.37
C LEU A 199 10.68 3.00 -6.09
N ALA A 200 11.26 1.91 -5.59
CA ALA A 200 10.98 1.40 -4.25
C ALA A 200 12.09 1.82 -3.29
N THR A 201 11.75 2.24 -2.09
CA THR A 201 12.71 2.75 -1.11
C THR A 201 12.44 2.22 0.30
N TYR A 202 13.49 2.12 1.12
CA TYR A 202 13.38 1.80 2.55
C TYR A 202 13.07 3.02 3.43
N ASN A 203 13.26 4.22 2.91
CA ASN A 203 13.03 5.46 3.59
C ASN A 203 12.59 6.51 2.56
N PRO A 204 11.30 6.82 2.52
CA PRO A 204 10.29 6.59 3.57
C PRO A 204 9.79 5.14 3.65
N TYR A 205 8.91 4.89 4.65
CA TYR A 205 8.19 3.65 4.85
C TYR A 205 6.80 3.94 5.45
N CYS A 206 5.90 2.95 5.40
CA CYS A 206 4.66 2.97 6.15
C CYS A 206 4.52 1.74 7.04
N ILE A 207 3.76 1.86 8.14
CA ILE A 207 3.35 0.73 8.97
C ILE A 207 1.99 0.28 8.49
N HIS A 208 1.84 -0.99 8.11
CA HIS A 208 0.61 -1.54 7.59
C HIS A 208 -0.09 -2.39 8.65
N TYR A 209 -1.31 -2.01 9.02
CA TYR A 209 -2.15 -2.66 10.03
C TYR A 209 -3.17 -3.60 9.38
N ARG A 210 -2.70 -4.56 8.58
CA ARG A 210 -3.56 -5.46 7.83
C ARG A 210 -4.49 -6.26 8.75
N PRO A 211 -5.80 -6.28 8.49
CA PRO A 211 -6.72 -7.12 9.23
C PRO A 211 -6.39 -8.61 9.00
N SER A 212 -6.56 -9.44 10.04
CA SER A 212 -6.24 -10.88 10.00
C SER A 212 -6.99 -11.66 8.90
N VAL A 213 -8.13 -11.15 8.45
CA VAL A 213 -8.96 -11.73 7.37
C VAL A 213 -8.26 -11.75 6.01
N VAL A 214 -7.31 -10.84 5.77
CA VAL A 214 -6.53 -10.79 4.50
C VAL A 214 -5.73 -12.08 4.29
N TRP A 215 -5.40 -12.78 5.36
CA TRP A 215 -4.64 -14.02 5.35
C TRP A 215 -5.51 -15.28 5.31
N SER A 216 -6.67 -15.23 4.69
CA SER A 216 -7.52 -16.41 4.48
C SER A 216 -7.11 -17.17 3.21
N ILE A 217 -7.35 -18.48 3.17
CA ILE A 217 -7.15 -19.33 1.98
C ILE A 217 -7.91 -18.76 0.78
N LYS A 218 -9.13 -18.26 1.00
CA LYS A 218 -9.96 -17.61 -0.02
C LYS A 218 -9.26 -16.38 -0.62
N SER A 219 -8.64 -15.53 0.21
CA SER A 219 -7.85 -14.39 -0.26
C SER A 219 -6.66 -14.84 -1.08
N GLY A 220 -5.94 -15.88 -0.63
CA GLY A 220 -4.81 -16.46 -1.36
C GLY A 220 -5.19 -16.96 -2.76
N ILE A 221 -6.32 -17.67 -2.87
CA ILE A 221 -6.85 -18.15 -4.16
C ILE A 221 -7.22 -16.98 -5.06
N ASN A 222 -7.93 -15.97 -4.56
CA ASN A 222 -8.31 -14.79 -5.33
C ASN A 222 -7.08 -14.02 -5.84
N ILE A 223 -6.04 -13.91 -5.01
CA ILE A 223 -4.76 -13.31 -5.38
C ILE A 223 -4.11 -14.10 -6.52
N ALA A 224 -3.98 -15.43 -6.37
CA ALA A 224 -3.38 -16.29 -7.39
C ALA A 224 -4.13 -16.22 -8.73
N GLN A 225 -5.46 -16.27 -8.70
CA GLN A 225 -6.28 -16.13 -9.90
C GLN A 225 -6.08 -14.77 -10.59
N SER A 226 -5.98 -13.68 -9.82
CA SER A 226 -5.71 -12.35 -10.35
C SER A 226 -4.32 -12.24 -10.97
N GLU A 227 -3.29 -12.84 -10.37
CA GLU A 227 -1.93 -12.89 -10.92
C GLU A 227 -1.86 -13.66 -12.25
N ILE A 228 -2.57 -14.79 -12.32
CA ILE A 228 -2.67 -15.58 -13.55
C ILE A 228 -3.35 -14.76 -14.66
N ARG A 229 -4.50 -14.15 -14.36
CA ARG A 229 -5.25 -13.30 -15.33
C ARG A 229 -4.42 -12.12 -15.83
N CYS A 230 -3.63 -11.49 -14.95
CA CYS A 230 -2.77 -10.36 -15.32
C CYS A 230 -1.47 -10.80 -16.03
N GLY A 231 -1.21 -12.11 -16.21
CA GLY A 231 0.02 -12.62 -16.80
C GLY A 231 1.29 -12.36 -15.98
N LEU A 232 1.14 -12.05 -14.68
CA LEU A 232 2.27 -11.67 -13.82
C LEU A 232 3.24 -12.83 -13.60
N PHE A 233 2.77 -14.08 -13.54
CA PHE A 233 3.64 -15.25 -13.40
C PHE A 233 4.59 -15.42 -14.58
N HIS A 234 4.15 -15.14 -15.80
CA HIS A 234 5.00 -15.20 -16.98
C HIS A 234 6.11 -14.14 -16.95
N LYS A 235 5.77 -12.97 -16.42
CA LYS A 235 6.68 -11.83 -16.35
C LYS A 235 7.62 -11.91 -15.14
N TYR A 236 7.13 -12.43 -14.03
CA TYR A 236 7.82 -12.46 -12.74
C TYR A 236 7.74 -13.85 -12.07
N PRO A 237 8.48 -14.86 -12.57
CA PRO A 237 8.42 -16.24 -12.04
C PRO A 237 8.77 -16.33 -10.55
N ASN A 238 9.52 -15.34 -10.01
CA ASN A 238 9.86 -15.26 -8.58
C ASN A 238 8.63 -15.09 -7.67
N LEU A 239 7.47 -14.71 -8.21
CA LEU A 239 6.22 -14.67 -7.45
C LEU A 239 5.83 -16.06 -6.92
N LEU A 240 6.23 -17.15 -7.58
CA LEU A 240 6.00 -18.51 -7.08
C LEU A 240 6.66 -18.75 -5.72
N LEU A 241 7.83 -18.15 -5.45
CA LEU A 241 8.51 -18.25 -4.15
C LEU A 241 7.69 -17.56 -3.05
N SER A 242 6.99 -16.47 -3.37
CA SER A 242 6.12 -15.78 -2.40
C SER A 242 4.95 -16.66 -1.95
N TYR A 243 4.43 -17.53 -2.80
CA TYR A 243 3.35 -18.46 -2.43
C TYR A 243 3.82 -19.54 -1.45
N GLY A 244 5.04 -20.06 -1.63
CA GLY A 244 5.66 -20.95 -0.64
C GLY A 244 5.71 -20.32 0.75
N PHE A 245 6.10 -19.04 0.82
CA PHE A 245 6.12 -18.28 2.06
C PHE A 245 4.71 -18.06 2.64
N TYR A 246 3.72 -17.71 1.81
CA TYR A 246 2.32 -17.58 2.25
C TYR A 246 1.77 -18.89 2.78
N ILE A 247 2.01 -20.02 2.10
CA ILE A 247 1.57 -21.35 2.55
C ILE A 247 2.21 -21.70 3.90
N ALA A 248 3.53 -21.52 4.05
CA ALA A 248 4.24 -21.77 5.30
C ALA A 248 3.71 -20.88 6.45
N TYR A 249 3.43 -19.61 6.19
CA TYR A 249 2.83 -18.69 7.15
C TYR A 249 1.43 -19.11 7.55
N PHE A 250 0.59 -19.55 6.62
CA PHE A 250 -0.75 -20.10 6.90
C PHE A 250 -0.69 -21.36 7.76
N MET A 251 0.21 -22.28 7.43
CA MET A 251 0.41 -23.48 8.23
C MET A 251 0.83 -23.12 9.65
N TYR A 252 1.78 -22.19 9.81
CA TYR A 252 2.20 -21.71 11.13
C TYR A 252 1.06 -21.09 11.93
N GLN A 253 0.26 -20.21 11.31
CA GLN A 253 -0.89 -19.58 11.99
C GLN A 253 -1.96 -20.59 12.41
N ASN A 254 -2.23 -21.61 11.59
CA ASN A 254 -3.18 -22.66 11.91
C ASN A 254 -2.66 -23.58 13.03
N LEU A 255 -1.39 -23.94 13.01
CA LEU A 255 -0.75 -24.71 14.09
C LEU A 255 -0.77 -23.93 15.41
N ARG A 256 -0.48 -22.63 15.38
CA ARG A 256 -0.55 -21.77 16.57
C ARG A 256 -1.97 -21.66 17.13
N LYS A 257 -3.00 -21.55 16.27
CA LYS A 257 -4.40 -21.56 16.72
C LYS A 257 -4.83 -22.89 17.32
N ALA A 258 -4.35 -24.01 16.79
CA ALA A 258 -4.63 -25.36 17.31
C ALA A 258 -3.91 -25.64 18.64
N SER A 259 -2.74 -25.05 18.88
CA SER A 259 -1.97 -25.25 20.12
C SER A 259 -2.45 -24.38 21.29
N LEU A 260 -3.16 -23.26 21.06
CA LEU A 260 -3.68 -22.40 22.10
C LEU A 260 -4.68 -23.08 23.06
N PRO A 261 -5.65 -23.90 22.60
CA PRO A 261 -6.53 -24.64 23.50
C PRO A 261 -5.80 -25.72 24.34
N ALA A 262 -4.82 -26.39 23.73
CA ALA A 262 -4.03 -27.42 24.42
C ALA A 262 -3.17 -26.83 25.55
N LEU A 263 -2.57 -25.65 25.35
CA LEU A 263 -1.79 -24.93 26.37
C LEU A 263 -2.66 -24.39 27.51
N GLN A 264 -3.89 -23.98 27.23
CA GLN A 264 -4.84 -23.57 28.27
C GLN A 264 -5.31 -24.77 29.10
N PHE A 265 -5.51 -25.94 28.49
CA PHE A 265 -5.88 -27.19 29.21
C PHE A 265 -4.76 -27.67 30.13
N VAL A 266 -3.50 -27.59 29.69
CA VAL A 266 -2.34 -27.96 30.52
C VAL A 266 -2.14 -27.00 31.70
N ARG A 267 -2.39 -25.69 31.51
CA ARG A 267 -2.33 -24.70 32.60
C ARG A 267 -3.46 -24.82 33.63
N GLN A 268 -4.62 -25.30 33.23
CA GLN A 268 -5.72 -25.58 34.18
C GLN A 268 -5.54 -26.87 34.99
N LYS A 269 -4.77 -27.84 34.46
CA LYS A 269 -4.48 -29.11 35.16
C LYS A 269 -3.32 -28.98 36.17
N ASN A 270 -2.53 -27.92 36.08
CA ASN A 270 -1.38 -27.68 36.99
C ASN A 270 -1.66 -26.54 38.00
N ARG A 271 -2.94 -26.21 38.20
CA ARG A 271 -3.46 -25.40 39.30
C ARG A 271 -4.44 -26.25 40.14
#